data_f155193dcb0fc959bc19c13ec80db22f
#
_entry.id   f155193dcb0fc959bc19c13ec80db22f
#
_cell.length_a   1.000
_cell.length_b   1.000
_cell.length_c   1.000
_cell.angle_alpha   90.00
_cell.angle_beta   90.00
_cell.angle_gamma   90.00
#
_symmetry.space_group_name_H-M   'P 1'
#
loop_
_entity.id
_entity.type
_entity.pdbx_description
1 polymer ?
#
loop_
_entity_poly.entity_id
_entity_poly.type
_entity_poly.pdbx_seq_one_letter_code
_entity_poly.pdbx_strand_id
1 'polypeptide(L)'
;MYLSVTRMHSVVLLLCCSLFAAAPAIADEAELKSQIDTLRSQLNLLAEQQKSLAAQAAKAESDTSIGGYGEISYNNYRNDSSRNQADLKRFVLFVGHRFNDQLSFNSELEWEHAVASAEDKGETEVEQMYLNYQFANEMNLKTGLFLMPFGFLNQSHEPPVFYGVERNEVETRIIPSTWREGGIGLSGSSEKGMAWEAGIVTGFDSAKLDDASSPLAGSHQELQLARAHDLAFYGALNYRGTPGLTVGGALFSGNSTQGNADYRADTGKPDFSGINGRITLWELHTRWQKNDLDLQALYAKGKVSDADKMDNVLLNFNNTSTTARPYLPSEFYGWLLQAAYTVWRQGDMSVTPFMRIETFNTQSVMPAGFGADPANADHVSTLGLSFKPHPQVVYKADLQRYRDNPDNDRFNLGLGYMF
;
A
#
# COMPACT_ATOMS: atom_id res chain seq x y z
N MET A 1 -14.23 16.97 -19.24
CA MET A 1 -14.28 18.38 -19.62
C MET A 1 -12.87 18.86 -20.01
N TYR A 2 -12.32 18.20 -21.08
CA TYR A 2 -10.93 18.38 -21.55
C TYR A 2 -10.92 19.14 -22.90
N LEU A 3 -11.20 20.42 -22.89
CA LEU A 3 -11.27 21.20 -24.16
C LEU A 3 -10.73 22.64 -24.06
N SER A 4 -9.84 22.97 -23.10
CA SER A 4 -9.38 24.37 -23.03
C SER A 4 -7.85 24.58 -23.06
N VAL A 5 -7.02 23.57 -22.77
CA VAL A 5 -5.55 23.77 -22.69
C VAL A 5 -4.87 23.86 -24.04
N THR A 6 -5.35 23.11 -25.04
CA THR A 6 -4.74 23.07 -26.39
C THR A 6 -4.96 24.34 -27.21
N ARG A 7 -6.00 25.14 -26.92
CA ARG A 7 -6.24 26.40 -27.65
C ARG A 7 -5.41 27.60 -27.14
N MET A 8 -4.93 27.54 -25.89
CA MET A 8 -4.16 28.65 -25.31
C MET A 8 -2.72 28.71 -25.86
N HIS A 9 -2.11 27.55 -26.18
CA HIS A 9 -0.75 27.50 -26.78
C HIS A 9 -0.72 28.00 -28.24
N SER A 10 -1.81 27.82 -28.98
CA SER A 10 -1.88 28.27 -30.38
C SER A 10 -2.06 29.80 -30.53
N VAL A 11 -2.68 30.46 -29.56
CA VAL A 11 -2.86 31.92 -29.59
C VAL A 11 -1.57 32.65 -29.22
N VAL A 12 -0.76 32.11 -28.31
CA VAL A 12 0.54 32.69 -27.95
C VAL A 12 1.57 32.53 -29.07
N LEU A 13 1.52 31.41 -29.81
CA LEU A 13 2.45 31.19 -30.93
C LEU A 13 2.11 32.05 -32.18
N LEU A 14 0.84 32.39 -32.40
CA LEU A 14 0.42 33.24 -33.52
C LEU A 14 0.74 34.74 -33.30
N LEU A 15 0.82 35.21 -32.05
CA LEU A 15 1.21 36.60 -31.75
C LEU A 15 2.74 36.80 -31.89
N CYS A 16 3.55 35.78 -31.74
CA CYS A 16 5.01 35.91 -31.93
C CYS A 16 5.46 35.87 -33.38
N CYS A 17 4.66 35.29 -34.28
CA CYS A 17 5.07 35.21 -35.72
C CYS A 17 4.68 36.40 -36.57
N SER A 18 3.84 37.34 -36.08
CA SER A 18 3.43 38.54 -36.85
C SER A 18 4.38 39.77 -36.65
N LEU A 19 5.42 39.64 -35.82
CA LEU A 19 6.37 40.76 -35.52
C LEU A 19 7.66 40.74 -36.33
N PHE A 20 7.83 39.86 -37.33
CA PHE A 20 9.09 39.75 -38.08
C PHE A 20 9.01 40.10 -39.58
N ALA A 21 8.03 40.89 -40.01
CA ALA A 21 7.94 41.36 -41.38
C ALA A 21 7.73 42.90 -41.44
N ALA A 22 8.71 43.68 -41.00
CA ALA A 22 8.84 45.08 -41.36
C ALA A 22 10.31 45.47 -41.51
N ALA A 23 10.62 46.02 -42.67
CA ALA A 23 11.97 46.55 -43.04
C ALA A 23 12.38 47.67 -42.07
N PRO A 24 13.72 47.94 -41.95
CA PRO A 24 14.24 48.87 -40.95
C PRO A 24 13.87 50.29 -41.29
N ALA A 25 12.86 50.83 -40.68
CA ALA A 25 12.72 52.24 -40.49
C ALA A 25 13.55 52.60 -39.25
N ILE A 26 14.41 53.59 -39.36
CA ILE A 26 15.14 54.18 -38.22
C ILE A 26 14.08 54.80 -37.33
N ALA A 27 13.63 54.08 -36.32
CA ALA A 27 12.69 54.61 -35.35
C ALA A 27 13.43 55.64 -34.50
N ASP A 28 12.78 56.80 -34.33
CA ASP A 28 13.23 57.85 -33.41
C ASP A 28 13.32 57.27 -31.99
N GLU A 29 14.38 57.62 -31.26
CA GLU A 29 14.65 57.11 -29.90
C GLU A 29 13.44 57.30 -28.96
N ALA A 30 12.66 58.33 -29.17
CA ALA A 30 11.43 58.63 -28.46
C ALA A 30 10.27 57.63 -28.79
N GLU A 31 10.17 57.19 -30.05
CA GLU A 31 9.19 56.19 -30.49
C GLU A 31 9.54 54.81 -29.99
N LEU A 32 10.85 54.40 -29.99
CA LEU A 32 11.31 53.13 -29.41
C LEU A 32 11.06 53.08 -27.90
N LYS A 33 11.30 54.19 -27.18
CA LYS A 33 11.03 54.30 -25.77
C LYS A 33 9.52 54.16 -25.44
N SER A 34 8.68 54.78 -26.25
CA SER A 34 7.20 54.67 -26.12
C SER A 34 6.72 53.22 -26.37
N GLN A 35 7.30 52.53 -27.35
CA GLN A 35 7.02 51.13 -27.63
C GLN A 35 7.46 50.21 -26.49
N ILE A 36 8.64 50.47 -25.89
CA ILE A 36 9.15 49.72 -24.72
C ILE A 36 8.25 49.92 -23.51
N ASP A 37 7.79 51.13 -23.23
CA ASP A 37 6.90 51.44 -22.12
C ASP A 37 5.52 50.83 -22.32
N THR A 38 5.01 50.76 -23.55
CA THR A 38 3.77 50.08 -23.92
C THR A 38 3.90 48.53 -23.72
N LEU A 39 5.00 47.93 -24.19
CA LEU A 39 5.28 46.52 -24.01
C LEU A 39 5.43 46.15 -22.53
N ARG A 40 6.09 47.00 -21.72
CA ARG A 40 6.20 46.82 -20.27
C ARG A 40 4.82 46.84 -19.59
N SER A 41 3.97 47.79 -20.00
CA SER A 41 2.59 47.86 -19.48
C SER A 41 1.77 46.63 -19.84
N GLN A 42 1.88 46.16 -21.09
CA GLN A 42 1.23 44.90 -21.53
C GLN A 42 1.76 43.67 -20.80
N LEU A 43 3.08 43.58 -20.58
CA LEU A 43 3.68 42.50 -19.78
C LEU A 43 3.19 42.49 -18.34
N ASN A 44 3.08 43.66 -17.71
CA ASN A 44 2.55 43.77 -16.35
C ASN A 44 1.10 43.35 -16.29
N LEU A 45 0.29 43.76 -17.28
CA LEU A 45 -1.13 43.38 -17.38
C LEU A 45 -1.31 41.88 -17.57
N LEU A 46 -0.50 41.28 -18.43
CA LEU A 46 -0.48 39.82 -18.62
C LEU A 46 -0.04 39.07 -17.37
N ALA A 47 0.96 39.57 -16.64
CA ALA A 47 1.40 38.98 -15.38
C ALA A 47 0.29 39.04 -14.31
N GLU A 48 -0.44 40.16 -14.20
CA GLU A 48 -1.59 40.28 -13.29
C GLU A 48 -2.75 39.37 -13.71
N GLN A 49 -3.03 39.27 -15.02
CA GLN A 49 -4.03 38.32 -15.53
C GLN A 49 -3.64 36.87 -15.24
N GLN A 50 -2.38 36.51 -15.43
CA GLN A 50 -1.87 35.17 -15.15
C GLN A 50 -1.96 34.84 -13.65
N LYS A 51 -1.65 35.82 -12.80
CA LYS A 51 -1.77 35.69 -11.35
C LYS A 51 -3.23 35.56 -10.89
N SER A 52 -4.14 36.33 -11.52
CA SER A 52 -5.58 36.22 -11.22
C SER A 52 -6.19 34.91 -11.71
N LEU A 53 -5.76 34.40 -12.88
CA LEU A 53 -6.16 33.10 -13.40
C LEU A 53 -5.63 31.95 -12.53
N ALA A 54 -4.38 32.04 -12.07
CA ALA A 54 -3.81 31.10 -11.13
C ALA A 54 -4.55 31.09 -9.78
N ALA A 55 -4.91 32.27 -9.27
CA ALA A 55 -5.72 32.42 -8.05
C ALA A 55 -7.15 31.90 -8.23
N GLN A 56 -7.76 32.08 -9.41
CA GLN A 56 -9.08 31.53 -9.73
C GLN A 56 -9.03 30.00 -9.92
N ALA A 57 -7.97 29.47 -10.53
CA ALA A 57 -7.75 28.03 -10.65
C ALA A 57 -7.53 27.38 -9.27
N ALA A 58 -6.73 28.01 -8.40
CA ALA A 58 -6.53 27.55 -7.02
C ALA A 58 -7.82 27.62 -6.17
N LYS A 59 -8.74 28.56 -6.48
CA LYS A 59 -10.03 28.68 -5.81
C LYS A 59 -11.11 27.74 -6.37
N ALA A 60 -10.88 27.15 -7.55
CA ALA A 60 -11.78 26.19 -8.19
C ALA A 60 -11.45 24.72 -7.82
N GLU A 61 -10.31 24.45 -7.20
CA GLU A 61 -10.01 23.13 -6.62
C GLU A 61 -10.79 23.00 -5.31
N SER A 62 -11.69 22.00 -5.29
CA SER A 62 -12.38 21.61 -4.04
C SER A 62 -11.33 21.21 -3.00
N ASP A 63 -11.44 21.72 -1.78
CA ASP A 63 -10.60 21.25 -0.66
C ASP A 63 -10.89 19.79 -0.29
N THR A 64 -11.97 19.22 -0.82
CA THR A 64 -12.34 17.82 -0.66
C THR A 64 -12.11 17.06 -1.97
N SER A 65 -11.35 15.98 -1.90
CA SER A 65 -11.11 15.04 -2.99
C SER A 65 -11.82 13.72 -2.74
N ILE A 66 -12.30 13.11 -3.82
CA ILE A 66 -12.88 11.77 -3.82
C ILE A 66 -12.17 10.99 -4.92
N GLY A 67 -11.76 9.78 -4.61
CA GLY A 67 -11.17 8.82 -5.51
C GLY A 67 -11.49 7.41 -5.03
N GLY A 68 -10.94 6.41 -5.67
CA GLY A 68 -11.15 5.05 -5.24
C GLY A 68 -10.67 4.02 -6.25
N TYR A 69 -10.90 2.77 -5.94
CA TYR A 69 -10.58 1.66 -6.84
C TYR A 69 -11.56 0.50 -6.66
N GLY A 70 -11.57 -0.40 -7.63
CA GLY A 70 -12.31 -1.65 -7.55
C GLY A 70 -11.51 -2.80 -8.14
N GLU A 71 -11.75 -3.99 -7.61
CA GLU A 71 -11.06 -5.22 -8.00
C GLU A 71 -12.05 -6.38 -8.12
N ILE A 72 -12.01 -7.04 -9.30
CA ILE A 72 -12.76 -8.27 -9.57
C ILE A 72 -11.77 -9.35 -9.95
N SER A 73 -11.94 -10.55 -9.41
CA SER A 73 -11.10 -11.71 -9.73
C SER A 73 -11.93 -12.94 -10.10
N TYR A 74 -11.29 -13.82 -10.85
CA TYR A 74 -11.73 -15.19 -11.07
C TYR A 74 -10.54 -16.11 -10.83
N ASN A 75 -10.72 -17.08 -9.93
CA ASN A 75 -9.72 -18.08 -9.59
C ASN A 75 -10.20 -19.47 -10.01
N ASN A 76 -9.39 -20.17 -10.77
CA ASN A 76 -9.65 -21.55 -11.22
C ASN A 76 -8.57 -22.48 -10.67
N TYR A 77 -8.90 -23.24 -9.64
CA TYR A 77 -8.02 -24.19 -8.99
C TYR A 77 -7.89 -25.46 -9.82
N ARG A 78 -6.67 -25.82 -10.18
CA ARG A 78 -6.41 -26.95 -11.09
C ARG A 78 -6.79 -28.28 -10.49
N ASN A 79 -6.51 -28.49 -9.21
CA ASN A 79 -6.64 -29.77 -8.54
C ASN A 79 -7.89 -29.85 -7.64
N ASP A 80 -8.58 -28.73 -7.42
CA ASP A 80 -9.81 -28.65 -6.62
C ASP A 80 -10.79 -27.63 -7.22
N SER A 81 -11.60 -28.10 -8.18
CA SER A 81 -12.59 -27.23 -8.84
C SER A 81 -13.72 -26.74 -7.92
N SER A 82 -13.89 -27.35 -6.74
CA SER A 82 -14.87 -26.88 -5.76
C SER A 82 -14.52 -25.51 -5.17
N ARG A 83 -13.25 -25.11 -5.28
CA ARG A 83 -12.74 -23.80 -4.86
C ARG A 83 -12.79 -22.72 -5.95
N ASN A 84 -13.25 -23.06 -7.16
CA ASN A 84 -13.35 -22.08 -8.25
C ASN A 84 -14.35 -21.01 -7.87
N GLN A 85 -13.96 -19.75 -8.00
CA GLN A 85 -14.80 -18.61 -7.61
C GLN A 85 -14.58 -17.40 -8.49
N ALA A 86 -15.61 -16.60 -8.67
CA ALA A 86 -15.55 -15.24 -9.15
C ALA A 86 -15.96 -14.31 -8.02
N ASP A 87 -15.24 -13.23 -7.82
CA ASP A 87 -15.39 -12.37 -6.67
C ASP A 87 -15.21 -10.90 -7.05
N LEU A 88 -16.11 -10.03 -6.58
CA LEU A 88 -15.81 -8.61 -6.44
C LEU A 88 -15.03 -8.47 -5.13
N LYS A 89 -13.69 -8.58 -5.22
CA LYS A 89 -12.83 -8.62 -4.05
C LYS A 89 -13.03 -7.41 -3.16
N ARG A 90 -13.05 -6.23 -3.79
CA ARG A 90 -13.22 -4.98 -3.06
C ARG A 90 -13.68 -3.83 -3.94
N PHE A 91 -14.38 -2.90 -3.32
CA PHE A 91 -14.63 -1.56 -3.80
C PHE A 91 -14.23 -0.59 -2.70
N VAL A 92 -13.34 0.35 -3.02
CA VAL A 92 -12.75 1.27 -2.06
C VAL A 92 -12.99 2.71 -2.47
N LEU A 93 -13.33 3.55 -1.50
CA LEU A 93 -13.47 5.00 -1.66
C LEU A 93 -12.44 5.74 -0.80
N PHE A 94 -11.67 6.61 -1.43
CA PHE A 94 -10.82 7.60 -0.78
C PHE A 94 -11.60 8.91 -0.58
N VAL A 95 -11.58 9.45 0.61
CA VAL A 95 -12.09 10.79 0.89
C VAL A 95 -11.00 11.58 1.60
N GLY A 96 -10.49 12.60 0.93
CA GLY A 96 -9.51 13.52 1.47
C GLY A 96 -10.12 14.92 1.66
N HIS A 97 -9.63 15.65 2.67
CA HIS A 97 -9.99 17.06 2.86
C HIS A 97 -8.80 17.87 3.34
N ARG A 98 -8.54 18.98 2.70
CA ARG A 98 -7.49 19.93 3.07
C ARG A 98 -8.11 21.07 3.88
N PHE A 99 -7.82 21.14 5.17
CA PHE A 99 -8.28 22.23 6.04
C PHE A 99 -7.52 23.54 5.78
N ASN A 100 -6.22 23.42 5.49
CA ASN A 100 -5.32 24.50 5.09
C ASN A 100 -4.04 23.92 4.47
N ASP A 101 -3.04 24.75 4.17
CA ASP A 101 -1.78 24.32 3.53
C ASP A 101 -0.97 23.33 4.35
N GLN A 102 -1.20 23.22 5.65
CA GLN A 102 -0.44 22.36 6.57
C GLN A 102 -1.23 21.18 7.10
N LEU A 103 -2.57 21.25 7.14
CA LEU A 103 -3.42 20.24 7.77
C LEU A 103 -4.36 19.62 6.77
N SER A 104 -4.31 18.30 6.64
CA SER A 104 -5.23 17.51 5.82
C SER A 104 -5.77 16.30 6.59
N PHE A 105 -6.95 15.87 6.17
CA PHE A 105 -7.59 14.62 6.55
C PHE A 105 -7.52 13.65 5.37
N ASN A 106 -7.30 12.37 5.66
CA ASN A 106 -7.32 11.30 4.67
C ASN A 106 -8.09 10.12 5.25
N SER A 107 -8.94 9.51 4.43
CA SER A 107 -9.67 8.30 4.79
C SER A 107 -9.83 7.35 3.61
N GLU A 108 -9.99 6.09 3.94
CA GLU A 108 -10.20 4.99 3.02
C GLU A 108 -11.28 4.08 3.58
N LEU A 109 -12.34 3.86 2.79
CA LEU A 109 -13.51 3.06 3.13
C LEU A 109 -13.58 1.89 2.17
N GLU A 110 -13.64 0.67 2.70
CA GLU A 110 -13.66 -0.57 1.92
C GLU A 110 -14.96 -1.33 2.08
N TRP A 111 -15.41 -1.92 0.98
CA TRP A 111 -16.44 -2.95 0.91
C TRP A 111 -15.86 -4.18 0.24
N GLU A 112 -15.85 -5.31 0.94
CA GLU A 112 -15.40 -6.60 0.41
C GLU A 112 -16.57 -7.50 0.00
N HIS A 113 -16.33 -8.38 -1.00
CA HIS A 113 -17.21 -9.46 -1.45
C HIS A 113 -18.62 -9.03 -1.89
N ALA A 114 -18.78 -7.79 -2.36
CA ALA A 114 -20.03 -7.20 -2.90
C ALA A 114 -21.22 -7.15 -1.94
N VAL A 115 -21.37 -8.08 -1.01
CA VAL A 115 -22.49 -8.14 -0.06
C VAL A 115 -21.96 -8.29 1.36
N ALA A 116 -22.18 -7.27 2.19
CA ALA A 116 -21.85 -7.28 3.61
C ALA A 116 -23.13 -7.43 4.43
N SER A 117 -23.34 -8.60 5.04
CA SER A 117 -24.46 -8.89 5.93
C SER A 117 -24.05 -9.89 7.01
N ALA A 118 -24.91 -10.13 7.98
CA ALA A 118 -24.65 -11.11 9.05
C ALA A 118 -24.55 -12.58 8.56
N GLU A 119 -25.04 -12.86 7.36
CA GLU A 119 -25.07 -14.20 6.76
C GLU A 119 -24.06 -14.35 5.61
N ASP A 120 -23.49 -13.23 5.12
CA ASP A 120 -22.54 -13.19 4.00
C ASP A 120 -21.12 -12.95 4.50
N LYS A 121 -20.13 -13.22 3.63
CA LYS A 121 -18.70 -13.08 3.97
C LYS A 121 -18.14 -11.68 3.77
N GLY A 122 -18.93 -10.77 3.19
CA GLY A 122 -18.46 -9.42 2.90
C GLY A 122 -18.32 -8.58 4.17
N GLU A 123 -17.34 -7.67 4.14
CA GLU A 123 -17.06 -6.72 5.21
C GLU A 123 -17.21 -5.28 4.71
N THR A 124 -17.46 -4.38 5.66
CA THR A 124 -17.40 -2.93 5.44
C THR A 124 -16.53 -2.36 6.53
N GLU A 125 -15.45 -1.69 6.15
CA GLU A 125 -14.48 -1.20 7.12
C GLU A 125 -13.86 0.15 6.76
N VAL A 126 -13.17 0.73 7.73
CA VAL A 126 -12.33 1.90 7.57
C VAL A 126 -10.88 1.42 7.55
N GLU A 127 -10.26 1.39 6.36
CA GLU A 127 -8.86 1.00 6.25
C GLU A 127 -7.93 2.10 6.76
N GLN A 128 -8.26 3.37 6.48
CA GLN A 128 -7.49 4.51 6.97
C GLN A 128 -8.42 5.65 7.40
N MET A 129 -8.05 6.33 8.47
CA MET A 129 -8.66 7.59 8.91
C MET A 129 -7.65 8.35 9.77
N TYR A 130 -6.97 9.34 9.19
CA TYR A 130 -5.93 10.08 9.89
C TYR A 130 -5.85 11.55 9.48
N LEU A 131 -5.33 12.36 10.38
CA LEU A 131 -4.87 13.72 10.13
C LEU A 131 -3.38 13.71 9.81
N ASN A 132 -2.99 14.48 8.80
CA ASN A 132 -1.61 14.75 8.46
C ASN A 132 -1.31 16.23 8.65
N TYR A 133 -0.35 16.57 9.50
CA TYR A 133 0.06 17.93 9.80
C TYR A 133 1.52 18.15 9.39
N GLN A 134 1.72 18.98 8.37
CA GLN A 134 3.04 19.42 7.95
C GLN A 134 3.52 20.55 8.86
N PHE A 135 4.36 20.23 9.83
CA PHE A 135 4.85 21.21 10.82
C PHE A 135 6.18 21.87 10.40
N ALA A 136 6.88 21.32 9.42
CA ALA A 136 8.08 21.88 8.81
C ALA A 136 8.20 21.41 7.34
N ASN A 137 9.11 22.03 6.58
CA ASN A 137 9.40 21.57 5.23
C ASN A 137 9.83 20.10 5.30
N GLU A 138 9.21 19.25 4.43
CA GLU A 138 9.52 17.83 4.34
C GLU A 138 9.28 17.01 5.64
N MET A 139 8.58 17.58 6.64
CA MET A 139 8.30 16.87 7.90
C MET A 139 6.82 16.91 8.24
N ASN A 140 6.25 15.73 8.50
CA ASN A 140 4.83 15.55 8.79
C ASN A 140 4.62 14.77 10.07
N LEU A 141 3.54 15.12 10.77
CA LEU A 141 2.96 14.37 11.87
C LEU A 141 1.66 13.73 11.38
N LYS A 142 1.57 12.40 11.45
CA LYS A 142 0.38 11.61 11.13
C LYS A 142 -0.26 11.12 12.43
N THR A 143 -1.57 11.26 12.57
CA THR A 143 -2.29 10.82 13.79
C THR A 143 -3.64 10.22 13.40
N GLY A 144 -3.90 9.00 13.83
CA GLY A 144 -5.14 8.26 13.55
C GLY A 144 -4.89 6.81 13.20
N LEU A 145 -5.74 6.23 12.36
CA LEU A 145 -5.61 4.89 11.79
C LEU A 145 -4.93 5.01 10.42
N PHE A 146 -3.80 4.35 10.22
CA PHE A 146 -3.04 4.43 8.98
C PHE A 146 -2.28 3.14 8.65
N LEU A 147 -2.04 2.93 7.36
CA LEU A 147 -1.29 1.78 6.85
C LEU A 147 0.18 1.84 7.28
N MET A 148 0.69 0.69 7.71
CA MET A 148 2.08 0.53 8.11
C MET A 148 3.02 0.56 6.90
N PRO A 149 4.19 1.23 6.98
CA PRO A 149 5.10 1.41 5.85
C PRO A 149 5.98 0.16 5.62
N PHE A 150 5.36 -0.97 5.31
CA PHE A 150 6.03 -2.25 5.10
C PHE A 150 5.87 -2.75 3.66
N GLY A 151 6.96 -3.26 3.08
CA GLY A 151 6.97 -3.87 1.76
C GLY A 151 6.66 -2.89 0.63
N PHE A 152 6.14 -3.43 -0.49
CA PHE A 152 5.73 -2.66 -1.67
C PHE A 152 4.24 -2.36 -1.69
N LEU A 153 3.42 -3.28 -1.14
CA LEU A 153 1.98 -3.29 -1.35
C LEU A 153 1.19 -2.71 -0.19
N ASN A 154 1.73 -2.66 1.03
CA ASN A 154 0.89 -2.27 2.16
C ASN A 154 0.37 -0.82 2.08
N GLN A 155 1.20 0.12 1.60
CA GLN A 155 0.79 1.53 1.41
C GLN A 155 0.35 1.85 -0.04
N SER A 156 0.47 0.89 -0.97
CA SER A 156 0.16 1.09 -2.39
C SER A 156 -0.33 -0.24 -2.97
N HIS A 157 -1.58 -0.55 -2.76
CA HIS A 157 -2.16 -1.87 -3.06
C HIS A 157 -3.30 -1.83 -4.08
N GLU A 158 -3.51 -0.70 -4.74
CA GLU A 158 -4.49 -0.56 -5.80
C GLU A 158 -4.14 -1.48 -6.99
N PRO A 159 -5.12 -2.13 -7.61
CA PRO A 159 -4.85 -3.14 -8.65
C PRO A 159 -3.95 -2.71 -9.80
N PRO A 160 -3.95 -1.45 -10.28
CA PRO A 160 -3.05 -1.03 -11.35
C PRO A 160 -1.58 -0.90 -10.96
N VAL A 161 -1.21 -0.91 -9.65
CA VAL A 161 0.18 -0.64 -9.22
C VAL A 161 1.03 -1.89 -9.04
N PHE A 162 0.41 -3.08 -9.02
CA PHE A 162 1.12 -4.36 -8.87
C PHE A 162 0.81 -5.35 -10.00
N TYR A 163 1.70 -6.32 -10.20
CA TYR A 163 1.52 -7.41 -11.14
C TYR A 163 0.84 -8.61 -10.47
N GLY A 164 0.21 -9.46 -11.27
CA GLY A 164 -0.57 -10.59 -10.78
C GLY A 164 -1.99 -10.23 -10.41
N VAL A 165 -2.87 -11.19 -10.46
CA VAL A 165 -4.25 -11.09 -10.00
C VAL A 165 -4.26 -11.07 -8.47
N GLU A 166 -3.51 -12.00 -7.88
CA GLU A 166 -3.32 -12.04 -6.43
C GLU A 166 -2.10 -11.23 -6.01
N ARG A 167 -2.17 -10.62 -4.82
CA ARG A 167 -1.02 -10.09 -4.11
C ARG A 167 0.03 -11.20 -3.92
N ASN A 168 1.28 -10.84 -3.67
CA ASN A 168 2.33 -11.84 -3.43
C ASN A 168 2.16 -12.49 -2.05
N GLU A 169 2.60 -13.74 -1.93
CA GLU A 169 2.45 -14.53 -0.70
C GLU A 169 3.25 -13.95 0.48
N VAL A 170 4.34 -13.25 0.24
CA VAL A 170 5.16 -12.67 1.31
C VAL A 170 4.43 -11.49 1.96
N GLU A 171 3.78 -10.64 1.16
CA GLU A 171 3.01 -9.48 1.63
C GLU A 171 1.53 -9.81 1.91
N THR A 172 1.23 -11.09 2.15
CA THR A 172 -0.06 -11.55 2.65
C THR A 172 0.10 -12.49 3.85
N ARG A 173 1.18 -13.30 3.86
CA ARG A 173 1.41 -14.31 4.91
C ARG A 173 2.43 -13.89 5.96
N ILE A 174 3.47 -13.16 5.58
CA ILE A 174 4.57 -12.74 6.46
C ILE A 174 4.35 -11.30 6.94
N ILE A 175 4.06 -10.39 6.00
CA ILE A 175 3.57 -9.05 6.26
C ILE A 175 2.05 -9.12 6.15
N PRO A 176 1.26 -8.72 7.16
CA PRO A 176 -0.18 -8.69 7.02
C PRO A 176 -0.61 -7.81 5.83
N SER A 177 -1.59 -8.27 5.07
CA SER A 177 -2.15 -7.51 3.95
C SER A 177 -3.00 -6.35 4.49
N THR A 178 -2.89 -5.16 3.87
CA THR A 178 -3.57 -3.94 4.32
C THR A 178 -3.41 -3.66 5.83
N TRP A 179 -2.24 -3.99 6.35
CA TRP A 179 -1.91 -3.83 7.75
C TRP A 179 -1.94 -2.37 8.17
N ARG A 180 -2.84 -2.04 9.05
CA ARG A 180 -3.09 -0.72 9.61
C ARG A 180 -3.10 -0.74 11.12
N GLU A 181 -2.63 0.34 11.74
CA GLU A 181 -2.61 0.51 13.18
C GLU A 181 -3.00 1.93 13.57
N GLY A 182 -3.56 2.06 14.76
CA GLY A 182 -3.86 3.37 15.34
C GLY A 182 -2.68 3.94 16.09
N GLY A 183 -2.34 5.21 15.85
CA GLY A 183 -1.24 5.81 16.55
C GLY A 183 -0.78 7.16 16.06
N ILE A 184 0.50 7.43 16.32
CA ILE A 184 1.18 8.67 15.96
C ILE A 184 2.46 8.31 15.20
N GLY A 185 2.65 8.89 14.03
CA GLY A 185 3.82 8.74 13.18
C GLY A 185 4.43 10.07 12.79
N LEU A 186 5.74 10.11 12.73
CA LEU A 186 6.51 11.20 12.15
C LEU A 186 7.11 10.69 10.84
N SER A 187 7.07 11.50 9.80
CA SER A 187 7.71 11.20 8.53
C SER A 187 8.50 12.40 8.01
N GLY A 188 9.50 12.11 7.21
CA GLY A 188 10.30 13.14 6.58
C GLY A 188 10.98 12.64 5.31
N SER A 189 11.42 13.60 4.50
CA SER A 189 12.21 13.34 3.31
C SER A 189 13.40 14.28 3.21
N SER A 190 14.32 14.03 2.27
CA SER A 190 15.47 14.87 2.01
C SER A 190 15.68 15.04 0.51
N GLU A 191 16.28 16.14 0.10
CA GLU A 191 16.67 16.42 -1.28
C GLU A 191 17.57 15.33 -1.89
N LYS A 192 18.26 14.55 -1.06
CA LYS A 192 19.10 13.43 -1.49
C LYS A 192 18.33 12.14 -1.75
N GLY A 193 16.99 12.18 -1.68
CA GLY A 193 16.10 11.05 -1.95
C GLY A 193 15.94 10.06 -0.79
N MET A 194 16.34 10.43 0.43
CA MET A 194 16.01 9.65 1.63
C MET A 194 14.60 10.02 2.09
N ALA A 195 13.78 9.00 2.39
CA ALA A 195 12.48 9.16 3.02
C ALA A 195 12.40 8.22 4.23
N TRP A 196 11.85 8.69 5.34
CA TRP A 196 11.73 7.90 6.56
C TRP A 196 10.37 8.12 7.21
N GLU A 197 9.91 7.12 7.93
CA GLU A 197 8.72 7.18 8.78
C GLU A 197 9.01 6.41 10.07
N ALA A 198 8.60 6.93 11.23
CA ALA A 198 8.73 6.24 12.51
C ALA A 198 7.63 6.68 13.46
N GLY A 199 7.20 5.80 14.37
CA GLY A 199 6.13 6.14 15.28
C GLY A 199 5.84 5.10 16.33
N ILE A 200 4.76 5.38 17.08
CA ILE A 200 4.21 4.50 18.12
C ILE A 200 2.75 4.25 17.76
N VAL A 201 2.39 2.98 17.75
CA VAL A 201 1.07 2.51 17.34
C VAL A 201 0.51 1.46 18.28
N THR A 202 -0.76 1.10 18.11
CA THR A 202 -1.33 -0.11 18.71
C THR A 202 -0.52 -1.32 18.25
N GLY A 203 -0.37 -2.31 19.12
CA GLY A 203 0.38 -3.53 18.81
C GLY A 203 -0.57 -4.68 18.47
N PHE A 204 0.01 -5.79 18.08
CA PHE A 204 -0.71 -7.04 17.88
C PHE A 204 -1.36 -7.55 19.16
N ASP A 205 -2.39 -8.38 19.03
CA ASP A 205 -3.02 -9.15 20.10
C ASP A 205 -2.96 -10.64 19.77
N SER A 206 -1.95 -11.32 20.28
CA SER A 206 -1.72 -12.75 20.01
C SER A 206 -2.87 -13.67 20.51
N ALA A 207 -3.73 -13.20 21.40
CA ALA A 207 -4.90 -13.96 21.82
C ALA A 207 -6.00 -14.04 20.73
N LYS A 208 -5.89 -13.24 19.68
CA LYS A 208 -6.78 -13.26 18.51
C LYS A 208 -6.29 -14.21 17.41
N LEU A 209 -5.05 -14.70 17.44
CA LEU A 209 -4.49 -15.56 16.42
C LEU A 209 -5.39 -16.77 16.16
N ASP A 210 -5.82 -16.95 14.92
CA ASP A 210 -6.75 -18.00 14.48
C ASP A 210 -6.25 -18.80 13.27
N ASP A 211 -5.23 -18.32 12.54
CA ASP A 211 -4.66 -18.96 11.36
C ASP A 211 -3.12 -18.98 11.39
N ALA A 212 -2.54 -20.17 11.37
CA ALA A 212 -1.09 -20.35 11.29
C ALA A 212 -0.52 -20.05 9.90
N SER A 213 -1.33 -20.02 8.86
CA SER A 213 -0.88 -19.72 7.50
C SER A 213 -0.53 -18.24 7.30
N SER A 214 -0.96 -17.38 8.23
CA SER A 214 -0.67 -15.95 8.28
C SER A 214 -0.59 -15.50 9.74
N PRO A 215 0.54 -15.76 10.45
CA PRO A 215 0.60 -15.70 11.91
C PRO A 215 0.39 -14.31 12.52
N LEU A 216 0.39 -13.26 11.70
CA LEU A 216 0.11 -11.89 12.18
C LEU A 216 -1.24 -11.36 11.71
N ALA A 217 -1.84 -11.91 10.64
CA ALA A 217 -3.05 -11.37 10.03
C ALA A 217 -4.25 -11.31 11.01
N GLY A 218 -4.54 -12.39 11.74
CA GLY A 218 -5.61 -12.38 12.75
C GLY A 218 -5.28 -11.62 14.04
N SER A 219 -4.02 -11.21 14.21
CA SER A 219 -3.54 -10.58 15.46
C SER A 219 -3.52 -9.05 15.43
N HIS A 220 -3.62 -8.41 14.25
CA HIS A 220 -3.70 -6.96 14.18
C HIS A 220 -5.07 -6.46 14.67
N GLN A 221 -5.12 -5.26 15.20
CA GLN A 221 -6.28 -4.81 15.94
C GLN A 221 -7.12 -3.75 15.23
N GLU A 222 -6.58 -3.06 14.20
CA GLU A 222 -7.28 -2.15 13.28
C GLU A 222 -8.08 -1.02 13.97
N LEU A 223 -7.72 -0.67 15.19
CA LEU A 223 -8.52 0.19 16.09
C LEU A 223 -9.96 -0.32 16.36
N GLN A 224 -10.27 -1.59 16.07
CA GLN A 224 -11.54 -2.20 16.43
C GLN A 224 -11.58 -2.52 17.93
N LEU A 225 -11.88 -1.52 18.75
CA LEU A 225 -11.77 -1.59 20.22
C LEU A 225 -10.40 -2.12 20.66
N ALA A 226 -9.35 -1.67 19.95
CA ALA A 226 -7.98 -2.14 20.11
C ALA A 226 -7.50 -1.96 21.56
N ARG A 227 -6.90 -3.00 22.10
CA ARG A 227 -6.21 -2.91 23.39
C ARG A 227 -4.91 -2.15 23.20
N ALA A 228 -4.67 -1.20 24.07
CA ALA A 228 -3.50 -0.31 24.02
C ALA A 228 -2.63 -0.41 25.29
N HIS A 229 -2.65 -1.57 25.94
CA HIS A 229 -1.76 -1.84 27.07
C HIS A 229 -0.31 -1.93 26.59
N ASP A 230 -0.07 -2.68 25.51
CA ASP A 230 1.22 -2.86 24.90
C ASP A 230 1.26 -2.13 23.55
N LEU A 231 1.85 -0.94 23.54
CA LEU A 231 2.12 -0.21 22.32
C LEU A 231 3.34 -0.77 21.59
N ALA A 232 3.40 -0.56 20.29
CA ALA A 232 4.50 -0.98 19.44
C ALA A 232 5.21 0.22 18.82
N PHE A 233 6.50 0.07 18.57
CA PHE A 233 7.31 0.98 17.77
C PHE A 233 7.44 0.46 16.35
N TYR A 234 7.40 1.37 15.36
CA TYR A 234 7.77 1.08 13.98
C TYR A 234 8.72 2.13 13.41
N GLY A 235 9.47 1.73 12.38
CA GLY A 235 10.30 2.63 11.61
C GLY A 235 10.55 2.07 10.22
N ALA A 236 10.59 2.96 9.22
CA ALA A 236 10.90 2.63 7.83
C ALA A 236 11.87 3.66 7.25
N LEU A 237 12.74 3.21 6.36
CA LEU A 237 13.71 4.03 5.67
C LEU A 237 13.79 3.62 4.20
N ASN A 238 13.65 4.58 3.30
CA ASN A 238 13.71 4.38 1.86
C ASN A 238 14.69 5.33 1.21
N TYR A 239 15.47 4.84 0.26
CA TYR A 239 16.30 5.63 -0.63
C TYR A 239 15.75 5.61 -2.05
N ARG A 240 15.51 6.78 -2.63
CA ARG A 240 15.01 7.00 -4.00
C ARG A 240 15.83 8.04 -4.76
N GLY A 241 17.06 8.33 -4.32
CA GLY A 241 17.93 9.37 -4.91
C GLY A 241 18.55 8.99 -6.26
N THR A 242 18.45 7.71 -6.66
CA THR A 242 18.86 7.25 -8.00
C THR A 242 17.61 7.02 -8.84
N PRO A 243 17.48 7.64 -10.03
CA PRO A 243 16.30 7.48 -10.88
C PRO A 243 15.97 6.01 -11.16
N GLY A 244 14.74 5.62 -10.85
CA GLY A 244 14.22 4.28 -11.02
C GLY A 244 14.65 3.27 -9.96
N LEU A 245 15.53 3.60 -9.02
CA LEU A 245 15.95 2.72 -7.93
C LEU A 245 15.28 3.12 -6.61
N THR A 246 14.62 2.15 -5.98
CA THR A 246 14.20 2.23 -4.59
C THR A 246 14.92 1.13 -3.81
N VAL A 247 15.51 1.49 -2.68
CA VAL A 247 16.06 0.54 -1.70
C VAL A 247 15.55 0.95 -0.34
N GLY A 248 14.97 0.02 0.41
CA GLY A 248 14.39 0.34 1.69
C GLY A 248 14.27 -0.84 2.63
N GLY A 249 13.70 -0.56 3.79
CA GLY A 249 13.37 -1.55 4.78
C GLY A 249 12.58 -0.95 5.92
N ALA A 250 11.92 -1.82 6.67
CA ALA A 250 11.11 -1.45 7.81
C ALA A 250 11.31 -2.39 8.99
N LEU A 251 11.01 -1.90 10.19
CA LEU A 251 11.07 -2.62 11.45
C LEU A 251 9.82 -2.29 12.26
N PHE A 252 9.23 -3.31 12.86
CA PHE A 252 8.18 -3.20 13.88
C PHE A 252 8.58 -4.02 15.11
N SER A 253 8.33 -3.51 16.31
CA SER A 253 8.53 -4.27 17.55
C SER A 253 7.59 -3.81 18.66
N GLY A 254 6.87 -4.77 19.25
CA GLY A 254 5.99 -4.55 20.39
C GLY A 254 5.64 -5.84 21.09
N ASN A 255 5.25 -5.76 22.38
CA ASN A 255 4.65 -6.90 23.06
C ASN A 255 3.24 -7.15 22.45
N SER A 256 2.76 -8.39 22.48
CA SER A 256 1.53 -8.78 21.80
C SER A 256 0.49 -9.48 22.67
N THR A 257 0.73 -9.55 23.97
CA THR A 257 -0.22 -10.18 24.89
C THR A 257 -1.17 -9.21 25.55
N GLN A 258 -0.98 -7.92 25.35
CA GLN A 258 -1.83 -6.82 25.82
C GLN A 258 -2.13 -6.85 27.34
N GLY A 259 -1.13 -7.27 28.13
CA GLY A 259 -1.25 -7.39 29.59
C GLY A 259 -2.19 -8.47 30.08
N ASN A 260 -3.08 -8.92 29.26
CA ASN A 260 -4.00 -10.09 29.36
C ASN A 260 -4.85 -10.23 30.64
N ALA A 261 -4.78 -9.28 31.55
CA ALA A 261 -5.51 -9.35 32.81
C ALA A 261 -7.05 -9.35 32.63
N ASP A 262 -7.53 -8.66 31.60
CA ASP A 262 -8.96 -8.52 31.32
C ASP A 262 -9.56 -9.73 30.59
N TYR A 263 -8.74 -10.61 30.02
CA TYR A 263 -9.22 -11.84 29.40
C TYR A 263 -9.61 -12.94 30.39
N ARG A 264 -9.25 -12.80 31.65
CA ARG A 264 -9.60 -13.77 32.69
C ARG A 264 -11.12 -14.00 32.84
N ALA A 265 -11.92 -13.03 32.43
CA ALA A 265 -13.38 -13.15 32.42
C ALA A 265 -13.91 -13.69 31.08
N ASP A 266 -13.09 -13.72 30.00
CA ASP A 266 -13.49 -14.20 28.69
C ASP A 266 -12.97 -15.63 28.49
N THR A 267 -13.83 -16.60 28.78
CA THR A 267 -13.51 -18.04 28.66
C THR A 267 -13.22 -18.50 27.22
N GLY A 268 -13.49 -17.64 26.24
CA GLY A 268 -13.25 -17.92 24.82
C GLY A 268 -11.85 -17.58 24.32
N LYS A 269 -10.93 -17.08 25.19
CA LYS A 269 -9.58 -16.67 24.82
C LYS A 269 -8.51 -17.26 25.73
N PRO A 270 -7.29 -17.53 25.20
CA PRO A 270 -6.16 -18.00 26.01
C PRO A 270 -5.67 -16.91 26.97
N ASP A 271 -5.33 -17.29 28.20
CA ASP A 271 -4.77 -16.37 29.21
C ASP A 271 -3.23 -16.34 29.15
N PHE A 272 -2.67 -15.34 28.48
CA PHE A 272 -1.23 -15.11 28.39
C PHE A 272 -0.67 -14.20 29.52
N SER A 273 -1.38 -14.07 30.65
CA SER A 273 -0.95 -13.23 31.79
C SER A 273 0.49 -13.51 32.20
N GLY A 274 1.27 -12.46 32.35
CA GLY A 274 2.69 -12.55 32.75
C GLY A 274 3.65 -12.96 31.63
N ILE A 275 3.15 -13.11 30.38
CA ILE A 275 3.96 -13.37 29.18
C ILE A 275 3.95 -12.09 28.32
N ASN A 276 5.09 -11.65 27.81
CA ASN A 276 5.17 -10.49 26.94
C ASN A 276 4.90 -10.80 25.47
N GLY A 277 5.36 -11.96 24.98
CA GLY A 277 5.15 -12.40 23.59
C GLY A 277 5.57 -11.34 22.57
N ARG A 278 6.78 -10.77 22.70
CA ARG A 278 7.23 -9.69 21.82
C ARG A 278 7.33 -10.15 20.39
N ILE A 279 6.61 -9.49 19.51
CA ILE A 279 6.71 -9.64 18.06
C ILE A 279 7.71 -8.62 17.53
N THR A 280 8.67 -9.08 16.72
CA THR A 280 9.57 -8.23 15.95
C THR A 280 9.50 -8.68 14.50
N LEU A 281 9.05 -7.80 13.62
CA LEU A 281 8.99 -8.00 12.17
C LEU A 281 9.92 -6.98 11.51
N TRP A 282 10.74 -7.43 10.58
CA TRP A 282 11.54 -6.56 9.73
C TRP A 282 11.52 -7.04 8.30
N GLU A 283 11.73 -6.11 7.37
CA GLU A 283 11.84 -6.42 5.96
C GLU A 283 12.91 -5.53 5.30
N LEU A 284 13.43 -6.02 4.18
CA LEU A 284 14.28 -5.29 3.25
C LEU A 284 13.73 -5.46 1.85
N HIS A 285 13.67 -4.35 1.10
CA HIS A 285 13.17 -4.40 -0.27
C HIS A 285 13.99 -3.54 -1.21
N THR A 286 13.98 -3.92 -2.49
CA THR A 286 14.52 -3.12 -3.58
C THR A 286 13.66 -3.25 -4.83
N ARG A 287 13.48 -2.14 -5.54
CA ARG A 287 12.85 -2.08 -6.85
C ARG A 287 13.72 -1.28 -7.79
N TRP A 288 13.94 -1.82 -8.98
CA TRP A 288 14.68 -1.13 -10.02
C TRP A 288 13.85 -1.08 -11.30
N GLN A 289 13.48 0.14 -11.67
CA GLN A 289 12.74 0.45 -12.89
C GLN A 289 13.64 1.20 -13.86
N LYS A 290 13.87 0.63 -15.02
CA LYS A 290 14.66 1.27 -16.08
C LYS A 290 14.05 0.98 -17.43
N ASN A 291 13.65 2.03 -18.15
CA ASN A 291 12.88 1.93 -19.39
C ASN A 291 11.60 1.08 -19.16
N ASP A 292 11.50 -0.06 -19.85
CA ASP A 292 10.37 -0.98 -19.77
C ASP A 292 10.58 -2.14 -18.78
N LEU A 293 11.76 -2.21 -18.14
CA LEU A 293 12.10 -3.25 -17.16
C LEU A 293 11.76 -2.80 -15.73
N ASP A 294 11.13 -3.68 -14.97
CA ASP A 294 10.82 -3.52 -13.54
C ASP A 294 11.25 -4.77 -12.78
N LEU A 295 12.24 -4.64 -11.92
CA LEU A 295 12.76 -5.70 -11.06
C LEU A 295 12.43 -5.39 -9.61
N GLN A 296 11.97 -6.40 -8.86
CA GLN A 296 11.65 -6.28 -7.44
C GLN A 296 12.25 -7.45 -6.66
N ALA A 297 12.73 -7.15 -5.47
CA ALA A 297 13.12 -8.16 -4.49
C ALA A 297 12.69 -7.69 -3.09
N LEU A 298 12.19 -8.62 -2.28
CA LEU A 298 11.80 -8.39 -0.90
C LEU A 298 12.17 -9.60 -0.05
N TYR A 299 12.63 -9.36 1.17
CA TYR A 299 12.81 -10.36 2.21
C TYR A 299 12.19 -9.84 3.50
N ALA A 300 11.34 -10.64 4.14
CA ALA A 300 10.72 -10.32 5.42
C ALA A 300 10.94 -11.46 6.42
N LYS A 301 11.17 -11.10 7.69
CA LYS A 301 11.33 -12.07 8.78
C LYS A 301 10.67 -11.56 10.05
N GLY A 302 9.86 -12.42 10.66
CA GLY A 302 9.26 -12.23 11.96
C GLY A 302 9.85 -13.14 13.03
N LYS A 303 9.82 -12.65 14.27
CA LYS A 303 10.21 -13.39 15.47
C LYS A 303 9.20 -13.11 16.58
N VAL A 304 8.80 -14.16 17.31
CA VAL A 304 7.96 -14.08 18.51
C VAL A 304 8.78 -14.57 19.69
N SER A 305 9.00 -13.70 20.70
CA SER A 305 9.64 -14.13 21.95
C SER A 305 8.63 -14.84 22.85
N ASP A 306 9.11 -15.68 23.76
CA ASP A 306 8.27 -16.44 24.69
C ASP A 306 7.18 -17.31 24.01
N ALA A 307 7.34 -17.64 22.73
CA ALA A 307 6.41 -18.49 21.98
C ALA A 307 6.22 -19.86 22.67
N ASP A 308 7.28 -20.42 23.28
CA ASP A 308 7.23 -21.65 24.07
C ASP A 308 6.26 -21.54 25.27
N LYS A 309 6.26 -20.42 25.96
CA LYS A 309 5.35 -20.18 27.10
C LYS A 309 3.91 -19.98 26.62
N MET A 310 3.73 -19.24 25.52
CA MET A 310 2.42 -18.99 24.91
C MET A 310 1.81 -20.30 24.40
N ASP A 311 2.60 -21.14 23.74
CA ASP A 311 2.16 -22.44 23.20
C ASP A 311 1.80 -23.43 24.32
N ASN A 312 2.47 -23.40 25.48
CA ASN A 312 2.07 -24.18 26.64
C ASN A 312 0.71 -23.71 27.21
N VAL A 313 0.40 -22.42 27.16
CA VAL A 313 -0.94 -21.91 27.51
C VAL A 313 -1.97 -22.38 26.46
N LEU A 314 -1.62 -22.28 25.17
CA LEU A 314 -2.50 -22.74 24.08
C LEU A 314 -2.76 -24.25 24.15
N LEU A 315 -1.79 -25.05 24.51
CA LEU A 315 -1.97 -26.49 24.70
C LEU A 315 -3.07 -26.78 25.73
N ASN A 316 -3.02 -26.10 26.89
CA ASN A 316 -4.04 -26.25 27.91
C ASN A 316 -5.40 -25.67 27.46
N PHE A 317 -5.40 -24.53 26.81
CA PHE A 317 -6.60 -23.90 26.25
C PHE A 317 -7.30 -24.82 25.22
N ASN A 318 -6.56 -25.38 24.26
CA ASN A 318 -7.07 -26.24 23.22
C ASN A 318 -7.68 -27.56 23.77
N ASN A 319 -7.16 -28.04 24.90
CA ASN A 319 -7.71 -29.23 25.55
C ASN A 319 -9.07 -28.99 26.24
N THR A 320 -9.43 -27.75 26.50
CA THR A 320 -10.65 -27.36 27.22
C THR A 320 -11.63 -26.54 26.40
N SER A 321 -11.14 -25.89 25.32
CA SER A 321 -11.94 -25.05 24.42
C SER A 321 -12.64 -25.88 23.33
N THR A 322 -13.79 -25.40 22.90
CA THR A 322 -14.49 -25.93 21.72
C THR A 322 -13.87 -25.51 20.39
N THR A 323 -13.01 -24.47 20.42
CA THR A 323 -12.32 -23.93 19.24
C THR A 323 -10.81 -23.94 19.50
N ALA A 324 -10.10 -24.84 18.86
CA ALA A 324 -8.65 -24.89 18.95
C ALA A 324 -8.01 -23.69 18.27
N ARG A 325 -6.91 -23.20 18.86
CA ARG A 325 -6.07 -22.12 18.30
C ARG A 325 -4.77 -22.71 17.76
N PRO A 326 -4.21 -22.18 16.68
CA PRO A 326 -2.92 -22.59 16.17
C PRO A 326 -1.80 -22.22 17.16
N TYR A 327 -0.70 -23.00 17.13
CA TYR A 327 0.50 -22.68 17.89
C TYR A 327 1.31 -21.58 17.18
N LEU A 328 1.98 -20.73 17.98
CA LEU A 328 2.76 -19.60 17.48
C LEU A 328 4.18 -20.05 17.09
N PRO A 329 4.68 -19.65 15.92
CA PRO A 329 6.06 -19.85 15.58
C PRO A 329 7.00 -18.96 16.41
N SER A 330 8.18 -19.46 16.75
CA SER A 330 9.26 -18.60 17.25
C SER A 330 9.85 -17.72 16.16
N GLU A 331 9.90 -18.23 14.92
CA GLU A 331 10.36 -17.48 13.74
C GLU A 331 9.57 -17.89 12.49
N PHE A 332 9.38 -16.90 11.59
CA PHE A 332 8.75 -17.07 10.28
C PHE A 332 9.39 -16.10 9.27
N TYR A 333 9.38 -16.45 7.98
CA TYR A 333 10.02 -15.63 6.96
C TYR A 333 9.43 -15.86 5.56
N GLY A 334 9.72 -14.93 4.67
CA GLY A 334 9.46 -15.07 3.25
C GLY A 334 10.34 -14.16 2.42
N TRP A 335 10.47 -14.49 1.15
CA TRP A 335 11.15 -13.64 0.17
C TRP A 335 10.51 -13.79 -1.21
N LEU A 336 10.65 -12.76 -2.01
CA LEU A 336 10.23 -12.78 -3.41
C LEU A 336 11.28 -12.13 -4.32
N LEU A 337 11.30 -12.61 -5.57
CA LEU A 337 11.93 -11.94 -6.70
C LEU A 337 10.91 -11.85 -7.83
N GLN A 338 10.78 -10.66 -8.41
CA GLN A 338 9.85 -10.40 -9.51
C GLN A 338 10.54 -9.61 -10.62
N ALA A 339 10.26 -10.00 -11.86
CA ALA A 339 10.68 -9.30 -13.05
C ALA A 339 9.47 -9.09 -13.98
N ALA A 340 9.33 -7.87 -14.49
CA ALA A 340 8.31 -7.51 -15.47
C ALA A 340 8.97 -6.69 -16.58
N TYR A 341 8.48 -6.86 -17.81
CA TYR A 341 8.99 -6.12 -18.97
C TYR A 341 7.82 -5.69 -19.86
N THR A 342 7.66 -4.40 -20.10
CA THR A 342 6.64 -3.89 -21.02
C THR A 342 7.04 -4.17 -22.46
N VAL A 343 6.42 -5.17 -23.08
CA VAL A 343 6.73 -5.63 -24.44
C VAL A 343 6.07 -4.81 -25.53
N TRP A 344 5.02 -4.07 -25.18
CA TRP A 344 4.29 -3.22 -26.11
C TRP A 344 3.68 -2.02 -25.41
N ARG A 345 3.73 -0.86 -26.07
CA ARG A 345 3.13 0.39 -25.61
C ARG A 345 2.62 1.19 -26.81
N GLN A 346 1.38 1.69 -26.72
CA GLN A 346 0.80 2.58 -27.70
C GLN A 346 -0.13 3.59 -27.04
N GLY A 347 0.29 4.86 -26.97
CA GLY A 347 -0.39 5.87 -26.17
C GLY A 347 -0.46 5.45 -24.70
N ASP A 348 -1.65 5.39 -24.15
CA ASP A 348 -1.89 4.99 -22.75
C ASP A 348 -1.92 3.46 -22.56
N MET A 349 -1.99 2.70 -23.66
CA MET A 349 -2.08 1.25 -23.62
C MET A 349 -0.71 0.60 -23.44
N SER A 350 -0.67 -0.49 -22.67
CA SER A 350 0.55 -1.28 -22.49
C SER A 350 0.24 -2.75 -22.21
N VAL A 351 1.19 -3.62 -22.61
CA VAL A 351 1.19 -5.05 -22.31
C VAL A 351 2.49 -5.40 -21.61
N THR A 352 2.38 -5.97 -20.42
CA THR A 352 3.52 -6.27 -19.55
C THR A 352 3.44 -7.70 -19.02
N PRO A 353 4.16 -8.66 -19.63
CA PRO A 353 4.41 -9.95 -19.01
C PRO A 353 5.27 -9.78 -17.75
N PHE A 354 5.06 -10.68 -16.78
CA PHE A 354 5.86 -10.75 -15.56
C PHE A 354 6.08 -12.19 -15.10
N MET A 355 7.13 -12.37 -14.32
CA MET A 355 7.40 -13.60 -13.59
C MET A 355 7.76 -13.25 -12.15
N ARG A 356 7.24 -14.03 -11.18
CA ARG A 356 7.55 -13.92 -9.76
C ARG A 356 7.87 -15.31 -9.21
N ILE A 357 8.89 -15.37 -8.38
CA ILE A 357 9.22 -16.53 -7.56
C ILE A 357 9.24 -16.11 -6.10
N GLU A 358 8.65 -16.92 -5.26
CA GLU A 358 8.43 -16.63 -3.85
C GLU A 358 8.71 -17.85 -3.01
N THR A 359 9.13 -17.62 -1.79
CA THR A 359 9.19 -18.64 -0.75
C THR A 359 8.66 -18.03 0.52
N PHE A 360 7.81 -18.76 1.20
CA PHE A 360 7.38 -18.41 2.55
C PHE A 360 7.42 -19.64 3.46
N ASN A 361 7.62 -19.41 4.75
CA ASN A 361 7.44 -20.40 5.81
C ASN A 361 6.97 -19.65 7.05
N THR A 362 5.70 -19.81 7.38
CA THR A 362 5.07 -19.12 8.51
C THR A 362 5.32 -19.83 9.84
N GLN A 363 5.94 -21.03 9.81
CA GLN A 363 6.32 -21.81 10.98
C GLN A 363 7.77 -22.33 10.85
N SER A 364 8.71 -21.46 10.44
CA SER A 364 10.08 -21.85 10.14
C SER A 364 10.86 -22.37 11.35
N VAL A 365 10.54 -21.87 12.54
CA VAL A 365 11.04 -22.38 13.82
C VAL A 365 9.87 -22.44 14.79
N MET A 366 9.54 -23.63 15.23
CA MET A 366 8.56 -23.87 16.29
C MET A 366 9.25 -24.07 17.65
N PRO A 367 8.59 -23.72 18.77
CA PRO A 367 9.08 -24.06 20.09
C PRO A 367 9.25 -25.57 20.30
N ALA A 368 10.16 -25.96 21.18
CA ALA A 368 10.41 -27.36 21.47
C ALA A 368 9.12 -28.05 21.98
N GLY A 369 8.77 -29.20 21.38
CA GLY A 369 7.56 -29.96 21.69
C GLY A 369 6.34 -29.61 20.81
N PHE A 370 6.44 -28.60 19.96
CA PHE A 370 5.40 -28.18 19.01
C PHE A 370 5.88 -28.39 17.57
N GLY A 371 5.05 -29.00 16.74
CA GLY A 371 5.37 -29.31 15.34
C GLY A 371 4.92 -28.21 14.40
N ALA A 372 5.67 -27.97 13.32
CA ALA A 372 5.22 -27.18 12.19
C ALA A 372 4.26 -27.99 11.30
N ASP A 373 3.25 -27.34 10.76
CA ASP A 373 2.43 -27.91 9.69
C ASP A 373 3.14 -27.66 8.34
N PRO A 374 3.44 -28.72 7.56
CA PRO A 374 4.04 -28.56 6.24
C PRO A 374 3.25 -27.68 5.27
N ALA A 375 1.93 -27.57 5.45
CA ALA A 375 1.07 -26.70 4.64
C ALA A 375 1.39 -25.20 4.80
N ASN A 376 2.12 -24.82 5.86
CA ASN A 376 2.50 -23.45 6.17
C ASN A 376 3.83 -23.01 5.54
N ALA A 377 4.37 -23.80 4.61
CA ALA A 377 5.56 -23.47 3.84
C ALA A 377 5.38 -23.83 2.37
N ASP A 378 5.84 -22.97 1.46
CA ASP A 378 5.80 -23.26 0.03
C ASP A 378 6.83 -22.46 -0.78
N HIS A 379 7.04 -22.94 -2.01
CA HIS A 379 7.76 -22.24 -3.07
C HIS A 379 6.78 -21.98 -4.21
N VAL A 380 6.48 -20.72 -4.45
CA VAL A 380 5.46 -20.32 -5.43
C VAL A 380 6.12 -19.69 -6.64
N SER A 381 5.66 -20.07 -7.83
CA SER A 381 6.04 -19.44 -9.09
C SER A 381 4.82 -18.91 -9.78
N THR A 382 4.83 -17.62 -10.14
CA THR A 382 3.76 -16.97 -10.87
C THR A 382 4.28 -16.48 -12.21
N LEU A 383 3.58 -16.80 -13.29
CA LEU A 383 3.81 -16.27 -14.63
C LEU A 383 2.52 -15.61 -15.11
N GLY A 384 2.58 -14.36 -15.53
CA GLY A 384 1.37 -13.66 -15.91
C GLY A 384 1.59 -12.53 -16.88
N LEU A 385 0.48 -11.90 -17.22
CA LEU A 385 0.36 -10.81 -18.17
C LEU A 385 -0.58 -9.74 -17.60
N SER A 386 -0.15 -8.48 -17.64
CA SER A 386 -1.00 -7.31 -17.39
C SER A 386 -1.22 -6.55 -18.67
N PHE A 387 -2.48 -6.30 -19.03
CA PHE A 387 -2.88 -5.40 -20.11
C PHE A 387 -3.54 -4.16 -19.51
N LYS A 388 -2.97 -2.99 -19.72
CA LYS A 388 -3.55 -1.71 -19.35
C LYS A 388 -4.05 -1.00 -20.60
N PRO A 389 -5.37 -0.89 -20.81
CA PRO A 389 -5.95 -0.01 -21.84
C PRO A 389 -5.81 1.48 -21.47
N HIS A 390 -5.67 1.77 -20.18
CA HIS A 390 -5.44 3.07 -19.59
C HIS A 390 -4.55 2.88 -18.35
N PRO A 391 -3.71 3.84 -17.94
CA PRO A 391 -2.87 3.70 -16.73
C PRO A 391 -3.65 3.33 -15.46
N GLN A 392 -4.90 3.74 -15.35
CA GLN A 392 -5.79 3.50 -14.21
C GLN A 392 -6.67 2.25 -14.36
N VAL A 393 -6.58 1.49 -15.46
CA VAL A 393 -7.38 0.27 -15.70
C VAL A 393 -6.46 -0.86 -16.08
N VAL A 394 -6.62 -2.03 -15.46
CA VAL A 394 -5.79 -3.21 -15.74
C VAL A 394 -6.64 -4.47 -15.85
N TYR A 395 -6.38 -5.25 -16.92
CA TYR A 395 -6.77 -6.65 -17.03
C TYR A 395 -5.55 -7.51 -16.76
N LYS A 396 -5.71 -8.53 -15.95
CA LYS A 396 -4.63 -9.42 -15.51
C LYS A 396 -4.99 -10.87 -15.80
N ALA A 397 -3.99 -11.66 -16.15
CA ALA A 397 -4.09 -13.11 -16.21
C ALA A 397 -2.80 -13.72 -15.72
N ASP A 398 -2.87 -14.72 -14.86
CA ASP A 398 -1.67 -15.43 -14.39
C ASP A 398 -1.92 -16.91 -14.09
N LEU A 399 -0.80 -17.63 -13.99
CA LEU A 399 -0.71 -19.01 -13.56
C LEU A 399 0.16 -19.03 -12.31
N GLN A 400 -0.39 -19.51 -11.20
CA GLN A 400 0.34 -19.76 -9.96
C GLN A 400 0.58 -21.25 -9.75
N ARG A 401 1.79 -21.59 -9.36
CA ARG A 401 2.25 -22.95 -9.08
C ARG A 401 2.85 -23.00 -7.70
N TYR A 402 2.31 -23.89 -6.87
CA TYR A 402 2.75 -24.18 -5.52
C TYR A 402 3.45 -25.53 -5.54
N ARG A 403 4.76 -25.53 -5.22
CA ARG A 403 5.58 -26.75 -5.34
C ARG A 403 5.21 -27.78 -4.29
N ASP A 404 4.99 -27.33 -3.07
CA ASP A 404 4.84 -28.20 -1.90
C ASP A 404 3.35 -28.46 -1.59
N ASN A 405 2.44 -27.54 -1.98
CA ASN A 405 0.98 -27.65 -1.83
C ASN A 405 0.27 -27.45 -3.19
N PRO A 406 0.36 -28.41 -4.13
CA PRO A 406 -0.15 -28.24 -5.49
C PRO A 406 -1.68 -28.10 -5.59
N ASP A 407 -2.44 -28.34 -4.54
CA ASP A 407 -3.89 -28.05 -4.49
C ASP A 407 -4.20 -26.54 -4.56
N ASN A 408 -3.17 -25.71 -4.32
CA ASN A 408 -3.25 -24.27 -4.49
C ASN A 408 -2.90 -23.79 -5.93
N ASP A 409 -2.47 -24.72 -6.82
CA ASP A 409 -2.23 -24.39 -8.23
C ASP A 409 -3.46 -23.82 -8.88
N ARG A 410 -3.33 -22.66 -9.52
CA ARG A 410 -4.49 -21.98 -10.11
C ARG A 410 -4.15 -21.13 -11.32
N PHE A 411 -5.15 -20.96 -12.18
CA PHE A 411 -5.21 -19.94 -13.20
C PHE A 411 -6.12 -18.81 -12.70
N ASN A 412 -5.67 -17.58 -12.83
CA ASN A 412 -6.40 -16.41 -12.35
C ASN A 412 -6.67 -15.43 -13.48
N LEU A 413 -7.82 -14.78 -13.43
CA LEU A 413 -8.15 -13.58 -14.21
C LEU A 413 -8.53 -12.45 -13.26
N GLY A 414 -8.15 -11.23 -13.60
CA GLY A 414 -8.44 -10.05 -12.81
C GLY A 414 -8.78 -8.83 -13.64
N LEU A 415 -9.66 -8.00 -13.11
CA LEU A 415 -9.95 -6.65 -13.56
C LEU A 415 -9.77 -5.70 -12.38
N GLY A 416 -8.98 -4.68 -12.57
CA GLY A 416 -8.83 -3.61 -11.60
C GLY A 416 -8.89 -2.24 -12.23
N TYR A 417 -9.39 -1.27 -11.47
CA TYR A 417 -9.43 0.13 -11.91
C TYR A 417 -9.31 1.06 -10.72
N MET A 418 -8.82 2.27 -10.96
CA MET A 418 -8.80 3.38 -9.99
C MET A 418 -9.25 4.68 -10.67
N PHE A 419 -9.79 5.63 -9.89
CA PHE A 419 -10.31 6.91 -10.41
C PHE A 419 -10.13 8.05 -9.43
#